data_5a1b85494815a8df5e45fc9d7a7b2746
#
_entry.id   5a1b85494815a8df5e45fc9d7a7b2746
#
_cell.length_a   1.000
_cell.length_b   1.000
_cell.length_c   1.000
_cell.angle_alpha   90.00
_cell.angle_beta   90.00
_cell.angle_gamma   90.00
#
_symmetry.space_group_name_H-M   'P 1'
#
loop_
_entity.id
_entity.type
_entity.pdbx_description
1 polymer ?
#
loop_
_entity_poly.entity_id
_entity_poly.type
_entity_poly.pdbx_seq_one_letter_code
_entity_poly.pdbx_strand_id
1 'polypeptide(L)'
;MDELDVLLSNLERLIGQGRFEELESDTIEIKPCPANSQDWSERYRSVNAFLNTRGGLLVLGVKESGQGVDRKYVFTGYQPDAEPKLKELHQIFVDGEKRVLDCTEYLPPPEIRPFLTGRVAVVRVDELPAQKKFAFFKGSAYKRVLTGDHVIKQAELDRYSEFLEEISQAKELAPLGQEDVSNVDLDRLNEYILQLNRLHRVESLKPTLEDALPFLTRKRFIIEGRLTVLGALVCGQYPEDLLGFRAHVHGYVNAPTQASVVVQDKQDIIGNILPLLEQANAYVLRNIHAGVGVEHGGKISAQYPESVLRETLNNALAHRDYAINKQVVISITPGRQLEISNPGKFRDQLLIRHTSDAARALTAILRVVPETKPRNPRLADVLRVFRKWEGRGIGMATLVSLSLDNKLNLPYFKLKTDEVTLVLQAGSLVDDQIQELFESRDAYIAEKLGSFDELTPEKQAVLAYLIKSEWANSEGKYCILLTPDNNHAQAIKSLEAAGLIDRDDRSPDLYPIYTVDRTLLSNDFSAELRERFGNAFDEIPLTSRQVMAVVYRYNHFNSKRAVSAKQASFSLWASEKGNPADIKAFDLFYRSIRRVFNQLEGQGFIERDSTPGAKGYVLAKSLKNTQKSLF
;
A
#
# COMPACT_ATOMS: atom_id res chain seq x y z
N MET A 1 29.57 -1.56 -15.70
CA MET A 1 29.47 -3.02 -15.57
C MET A 1 28.01 -3.36 -15.76
N ASP A 2 27.68 -4.29 -16.63
CA ASP A 2 26.30 -4.76 -16.81
C ASP A 2 25.84 -5.48 -15.54
N GLU A 3 24.55 -5.44 -15.22
CA GLU A 3 23.96 -6.13 -14.05
C GLU A 3 24.32 -7.63 -14.04
N LEU A 4 24.38 -8.26 -15.22
CA LEU A 4 24.80 -9.64 -15.38
C LEU A 4 26.29 -9.84 -14.99
N ASP A 5 27.17 -8.92 -15.38
CA ASP A 5 28.59 -9.03 -15.05
C ASP A 5 28.80 -8.93 -13.52
N VAL A 6 28.02 -8.06 -12.86
CA VAL A 6 28.02 -7.93 -11.40
C VAL A 6 27.53 -9.21 -10.73
N LEU A 7 26.43 -9.78 -11.23
CA LEU A 7 25.87 -11.03 -10.71
C LEU A 7 26.87 -12.19 -10.85
N LEU A 8 27.44 -12.37 -12.05
CA LEU A 8 28.42 -13.43 -12.29
C LEU A 8 29.67 -13.27 -11.43
N SER A 9 30.19 -12.05 -11.27
CA SER A 9 31.34 -11.76 -10.40
C SER A 9 31.04 -12.07 -8.93
N ASN A 10 29.83 -11.75 -8.45
CA ASN A 10 29.40 -12.10 -7.10
C ASN A 10 29.29 -13.62 -6.91
N LEU A 11 28.69 -14.33 -7.87
CA LEU A 11 28.61 -15.79 -7.85
C LEU A 11 30.01 -16.45 -7.82
N GLU A 12 30.92 -15.98 -8.66
CA GLU A 12 32.30 -16.46 -8.70
C GLU A 12 33.00 -16.27 -7.34
N ARG A 13 32.89 -15.10 -6.76
CA ARG A 13 33.41 -14.78 -5.42
C ARG A 13 32.83 -15.71 -4.34
N LEU A 14 31.50 -15.89 -4.33
CA LEU A 14 30.82 -16.72 -3.32
C LEU A 14 31.18 -18.20 -3.45
N ILE A 15 31.26 -18.72 -4.68
CA ILE A 15 31.69 -20.11 -4.93
C ILE A 15 33.15 -20.29 -4.48
N GLY A 16 34.05 -19.36 -4.83
CA GLY A 16 35.45 -19.41 -4.43
C GLY A 16 35.66 -19.34 -2.91
N GLN A 17 34.80 -18.65 -2.21
CA GLN A 17 34.83 -18.53 -0.74
C GLN A 17 34.07 -19.64 -0.01
N GLY A 18 33.31 -20.47 -0.72
CA GLY A 18 32.41 -21.46 -0.11
C GLY A 18 31.33 -20.83 0.78
N ARG A 19 30.93 -19.60 0.48
CA ARG A 19 29.92 -18.83 1.22
C ARG A 19 28.60 -18.76 0.46
N PHE A 20 27.55 -18.45 1.19
CA PHE A 20 26.22 -18.19 0.66
C PHE A 20 25.79 -16.76 1.02
N GLU A 21 25.32 -16.03 0.03
CA GLU A 21 24.54 -14.80 0.14
C GLU A 21 23.35 -14.98 -0.81
N GLU A 22 22.15 -14.56 -0.41
CA GLU A 22 20.97 -14.66 -1.27
C GLU A 22 21.13 -13.76 -2.50
N LEU A 23 21.26 -14.35 -3.66
CA LEU A 23 21.34 -13.64 -4.95
C LEU A 23 20.09 -13.83 -5.78
N GLU A 24 19.26 -14.83 -5.45
CA GLU A 24 17.96 -15.01 -6.09
C GLU A 24 16.98 -13.91 -5.65
N SER A 25 16.13 -13.48 -6.56
CA SER A 25 15.16 -12.41 -6.34
C SER A 25 13.92 -12.62 -7.22
N ASP A 26 13.05 -11.63 -7.24
CA ASP A 26 11.92 -11.59 -8.17
C ASP A 26 12.32 -11.48 -9.64
N THR A 27 13.58 -11.14 -9.93
CA THR A 27 14.15 -10.99 -11.28
C THR A 27 15.39 -11.84 -11.54
N ILE A 28 15.88 -12.60 -10.57
CA ILE A 28 17.06 -13.44 -10.70
C ILE A 28 16.75 -14.85 -10.20
N GLU A 29 17.08 -15.85 -11.00
CA GLU A 29 16.97 -17.27 -10.65
C GLU A 29 18.25 -18.00 -11.04
N ILE A 30 18.77 -18.85 -10.13
CA ILE A 30 20.01 -19.59 -10.31
C ILE A 30 19.72 -21.08 -10.21
N LYS A 31 19.94 -21.83 -11.30
CA LYS A 31 19.63 -23.27 -11.35
C LYS A 31 20.76 -24.06 -11.99
N PRO A 32 20.92 -25.36 -11.63
CA PRO A 32 21.77 -26.24 -12.39
C PRO A 32 21.28 -26.40 -13.83
N CYS A 33 22.20 -26.53 -14.78
CA CYS A 33 21.84 -26.84 -16.17
C CYS A 33 21.68 -28.37 -16.31
N PRO A 34 20.43 -28.88 -16.54
CA PRO A 34 20.22 -30.31 -16.75
C PRO A 34 20.76 -30.76 -18.12
N ALA A 35 21.10 -32.03 -18.26
CA ALA A 35 21.35 -32.62 -19.56
C ALA A 35 20.05 -32.68 -20.41
N ASN A 36 20.18 -32.80 -21.73
CA ASN A 36 19.02 -32.83 -22.65
C ASN A 36 17.99 -33.92 -22.30
N SER A 37 18.46 -35.07 -21.83
CA SER A 37 17.61 -36.20 -21.43
C SER A 37 16.90 -36.04 -20.08
N GLN A 38 17.21 -35.01 -19.31
CA GLN A 38 16.63 -34.76 -17.98
C GLN A 38 15.37 -33.86 -18.06
N ASP A 39 14.68 -33.74 -16.92
CA ASP A 39 13.48 -32.90 -16.82
C ASP A 39 13.84 -31.41 -16.76
N TRP A 40 13.31 -30.66 -17.70
CA TRP A 40 13.47 -29.21 -17.82
C TRP A 40 12.27 -28.42 -17.28
N SER A 41 11.26 -29.10 -16.76
CA SER A 41 9.99 -28.46 -16.40
C SER A 41 10.14 -27.32 -15.39
N GLU A 42 11.07 -27.45 -14.44
CA GLU A 42 11.34 -26.40 -13.46
C GLU A 42 11.92 -25.13 -14.10
N ARG A 43 12.86 -25.29 -15.05
CA ARG A 43 13.50 -24.17 -15.76
C ARG A 43 12.49 -23.46 -16.66
N TYR A 44 11.67 -24.22 -17.35
CA TYR A 44 10.59 -23.67 -18.18
C TYR A 44 9.52 -22.95 -17.32
N ARG A 45 9.26 -23.45 -16.11
CA ARG A 45 8.37 -22.78 -15.15
C ARG A 45 8.92 -21.43 -14.73
N SER A 46 10.21 -21.33 -14.40
CA SER A 46 10.83 -20.07 -14.02
C SER A 46 10.81 -19.05 -15.17
N VAL A 47 11.10 -19.50 -16.41
CA VAL A 47 10.97 -18.65 -17.60
C VAL A 47 9.50 -18.20 -17.78
N ASN A 48 8.53 -19.10 -17.63
CA ASN A 48 7.12 -18.76 -17.68
C ASN A 48 6.72 -17.73 -16.62
N ALA A 49 7.21 -17.90 -15.40
CA ALA A 49 6.96 -16.96 -14.32
C ALA A 49 7.54 -15.56 -14.61
N PHE A 50 8.75 -15.49 -15.17
CA PHE A 50 9.36 -14.24 -15.60
C PHE A 50 8.57 -13.57 -16.75
N LEU A 51 8.19 -14.32 -17.79
CA LEU A 51 7.36 -13.82 -18.89
C LEU A 51 6.06 -13.16 -18.37
N ASN A 52 5.45 -13.76 -17.36
CA ASN A 52 4.18 -13.32 -16.81
C ASN A 52 4.31 -12.22 -15.74
N THR A 53 5.52 -11.95 -15.23
CA THR A 53 5.71 -10.99 -14.13
C THR A 53 6.48 -9.75 -14.60
N ARG A 54 7.79 -9.69 -14.38
CA ARG A 54 8.62 -8.51 -14.62
C ARG A 54 9.81 -8.78 -15.54
N GLY A 55 9.87 -9.96 -16.11
CA GLY A 55 11.08 -10.42 -16.75
C GLY A 55 12.13 -10.83 -15.70
N GLY A 56 13.34 -11.11 -16.17
CA GLY A 56 14.46 -11.47 -15.30
C GLY A 56 15.57 -12.24 -16.00
N LEU A 57 16.48 -12.75 -15.17
CA LEU A 57 17.64 -13.52 -15.58
C LEU A 57 17.56 -14.93 -14.99
N LEU A 58 17.63 -15.96 -15.82
CA LEU A 58 17.82 -17.35 -15.40
C LEU A 58 19.27 -17.74 -15.68
N VAL A 59 20.05 -17.98 -14.64
CA VAL A 59 21.45 -18.44 -14.75
C VAL A 59 21.46 -19.96 -14.60
N LEU A 60 21.92 -20.67 -15.61
CA LEU A 60 22.03 -22.13 -15.65
C LEU A 60 23.48 -22.58 -15.59
N GLY A 61 23.75 -23.52 -14.67
CA GLY A 61 25.09 -24.08 -14.47
C GLY A 61 25.64 -23.84 -13.07
N VAL A 62 24.84 -23.30 -12.17
CA VAL A 62 25.14 -23.19 -10.74
C VAL A 62 23.98 -23.73 -9.95
N LYS A 63 24.21 -24.44 -8.88
CA LYS A 63 23.16 -24.92 -7.96
C LYS A 63 23.45 -24.47 -6.54
N GLU A 64 22.41 -24.27 -5.81
CA GLU A 64 22.47 -24.16 -4.37
C GLU A 64 22.60 -25.54 -3.72
N SER A 65 23.41 -25.66 -2.67
CA SER A 65 23.66 -26.91 -1.95
C SER A 65 23.87 -26.64 -0.46
N GLY A 66 23.43 -27.58 0.38
CA GLY A 66 23.48 -27.45 1.84
C GLY A 66 22.22 -26.83 2.44
N GLN A 67 22.18 -26.73 3.76
CA GLN A 67 21.12 -26.08 4.53
C GLN A 67 21.71 -25.25 5.67
N GLY A 68 21.04 -24.18 6.08
CA GLY A 68 21.49 -23.32 7.16
C GLY A 68 22.89 -22.74 6.92
N VAL A 69 23.79 -22.93 7.87
CA VAL A 69 25.18 -22.43 7.80
C VAL A 69 26.06 -23.10 6.75
N ASP A 70 25.66 -24.30 6.27
CA ASP A 70 26.37 -25.06 5.24
C ASP A 70 25.86 -24.76 3.83
N ARG A 71 24.93 -23.85 3.70
CA ARG A 71 24.36 -23.40 2.41
C ARG A 71 25.46 -22.72 1.58
N LYS A 72 25.59 -23.10 0.31
CA LYS A 72 26.59 -22.55 -0.61
C LYS A 72 26.17 -22.76 -2.06
N TYR A 73 26.72 -21.94 -2.95
CA TYR A 73 26.62 -22.17 -4.38
C TYR A 73 27.70 -23.15 -4.85
N VAL A 74 27.33 -24.02 -5.76
CA VAL A 74 28.23 -25.02 -6.38
C VAL A 74 28.13 -24.90 -7.89
N PHE A 75 29.27 -24.72 -8.54
CA PHE A 75 29.35 -24.71 -9.99
C PHE A 75 29.11 -26.10 -10.55
N THR A 76 28.15 -26.23 -11.47
CA THR A 76 27.82 -27.49 -12.16
C THR A 76 28.10 -27.42 -13.65
N GLY A 77 28.29 -26.22 -14.18
CA GLY A 77 28.59 -25.95 -15.57
C GLY A 77 27.42 -26.07 -16.53
N TYR A 78 27.56 -25.43 -17.67
CA TYR A 78 26.66 -25.58 -18.82
C TYR A 78 27.01 -26.84 -19.61
N GLN A 79 26.00 -27.63 -19.94
CA GLN A 79 26.12 -28.84 -20.75
C GLN A 79 25.76 -28.51 -22.21
N PRO A 80 26.70 -28.71 -23.19
CA PRO A 80 26.42 -28.35 -24.59
C PRO A 80 25.23 -29.13 -25.22
N ASP A 81 24.92 -30.33 -24.73
CA ASP A 81 23.76 -31.11 -25.14
C ASP A 81 22.41 -30.51 -24.68
N ALA A 82 22.44 -29.50 -23.83
CA ALA A 82 21.26 -28.75 -23.39
C ALA A 82 20.76 -27.71 -24.42
N GLU A 83 21.55 -27.41 -25.47
CA GLU A 83 21.20 -26.37 -26.46
C GLU A 83 19.84 -26.58 -27.12
N PRO A 84 19.40 -27.82 -27.52
CA PRO A 84 18.06 -28.01 -28.08
C PRO A 84 16.94 -27.59 -27.11
N LYS A 85 17.13 -27.80 -25.80
CA LYS A 85 16.18 -27.45 -24.77
C LYS A 85 16.07 -25.92 -24.55
N LEU A 86 17.16 -25.21 -24.72
CA LEU A 86 17.15 -23.75 -24.71
C LEU A 86 16.43 -23.19 -25.94
N LYS A 87 16.53 -23.84 -27.10
CA LYS A 87 15.80 -23.46 -28.31
C LYS A 87 14.31 -23.74 -28.21
N GLU A 88 13.87 -24.78 -27.47
CA GLU A 88 12.46 -25.07 -27.23
C GLU A 88 11.73 -23.92 -26.48
N LEU A 89 12.45 -23.05 -25.75
CA LEU A 89 11.85 -21.93 -25.00
C LEU A 89 10.97 -21.04 -25.86
N HIS A 90 11.26 -20.86 -27.14
CA HIS A 90 10.49 -20.01 -28.05
C HIS A 90 9.15 -20.65 -28.48
N GLN A 91 8.94 -21.95 -28.26
CA GLN A 91 7.80 -22.69 -28.79
C GLN A 91 7.01 -23.47 -27.72
N ILE A 92 7.49 -23.50 -26.49
CA ILE A 92 6.91 -24.35 -25.44
C ILE A 92 5.74 -23.71 -24.70
N PHE A 93 5.61 -22.40 -24.80
CA PHE A 93 4.56 -21.64 -24.15
C PHE A 93 3.36 -21.47 -25.05
N VAL A 94 2.17 -21.49 -24.48
CA VAL A 94 0.91 -21.29 -25.19
C VAL A 94 0.12 -20.12 -24.57
N ASP A 95 -0.78 -19.54 -25.35
CA ASP A 95 -1.74 -18.55 -24.88
C ASP A 95 -2.95 -19.19 -24.19
N GLY A 96 -3.92 -18.38 -23.74
CA GLY A 96 -5.16 -18.84 -23.11
C GLY A 96 -6.04 -19.72 -24.01
N GLU A 97 -5.85 -19.66 -25.35
CA GLU A 97 -6.55 -20.48 -26.34
C GLU A 97 -5.74 -21.73 -26.75
N LYS A 98 -4.65 -22.01 -26.04
CA LYS A 98 -3.71 -23.15 -26.26
C LYS A 98 -2.96 -23.07 -27.60
N ARG A 99 -2.87 -21.89 -28.23
CA ARG A 99 -2.02 -21.66 -29.42
C ARG A 99 -0.60 -21.37 -28.97
N VAL A 100 0.40 -21.81 -29.73
CA VAL A 100 1.80 -21.49 -29.45
C VAL A 100 2.00 -19.98 -29.42
N LEU A 101 2.54 -19.48 -28.32
CA LEU A 101 2.81 -18.08 -28.12
C LEU A 101 4.20 -17.73 -28.68
N ASP A 102 4.26 -16.82 -29.66
CA ASP A 102 5.53 -16.31 -30.14
C ASP A 102 6.18 -15.41 -29.07
N CYS A 103 7.21 -15.94 -28.43
CA CYS A 103 7.99 -15.28 -27.39
C CYS A 103 9.33 -14.73 -27.92
N THR A 104 9.61 -14.75 -29.21
CA THR A 104 10.93 -14.42 -29.79
C THR A 104 11.41 -13.01 -29.39
N GLU A 105 10.50 -12.05 -29.32
CA GLU A 105 10.83 -10.67 -28.91
C GLU A 105 11.14 -10.53 -27.40
N TYR A 106 10.69 -11.49 -26.58
CA TYR A 106 10.76 -11.44 -25.10
C TYR A 106 11.78 -12.43 -24.54
N LEU A 107 12.31 -13.29 -25.39
CA LEU A 107 13.32 -14.30 -25.10
C LEU A 107 14.46 -14.14 -26.09
N PRO A 108 15.38 -13.18 -25.90
CA PRO A 108 16.57 -13.11 -26.74
C PRO A 108 17.38 -14.41 -26.65
N PRO A 109 18.23 -14.71 -27.65
CA PRO A 109 19.04 -15.92 -27.62
C PRO A 109 19.84 -16.04 -26.34
N PRO A 110 19.87 -17.24 -25.72
CA PRO A 110 20.64 -17.45 -24.49
C PRO A 110 22.13 -17.13 -24.68
N GLU A 111 22.70 -16.41 -23.71
CA GLU A 111 24.11 -16.07 -23.69
C GLU A 111 24.91 -17.19 -22.99
N ILE A 112 25.91 -17.74 -23.70
CA ILE A 112 26.85 -18.69 -23.10
C ILE A 112 28.11 -17.94 -22.69
N ARG A 113 28.32 -17.80 -21.38
CA ARG A 113 29.42 -17.02 -20.79
C ARG A 113 30.49 -17.93 -20.18
N PRO A 114 31.79 -17.64 -20.36
CA PRO A 114 32.84 -18.27 -19.57
C PRO A 114 32.60 -18.02 -18.09
N PHE A 115 32.77 -19.03 -17.26
CA PHE A 115 32.58 -18.92 -15.82
C PHE A 115 33.41 -20.00 -15.11
N LEU A 116 34.26 -19.58 -14.17
CA LEU A 116 35.20 -20.48 -13.46
C LEU A 116 35.97 -21.39 -14.43
N THR A 117 35.84 -22.70 -14.24
CA THR A 117 36.53 -23.71 -15.07
C THR A 117 35.75 -24.16 -16.30
N GLY A 118 34.58 -23.52 -16.59
CA GLY A 118 33.72 -23.91 -17.69
C GLY A 118 32.85 -22.74 -18.20
N ARG A 119 31.57 -22.99 -18.34
CA ARG A 119 30.62 -22.01 -18.87
C ARG A 119 29.29 -22.07 -18.10
N VAL A 120 28.54 -20.98 -18.12
CA VAL A 120 27.15 -20.88 -17.71
C VAL A 120 26.29 -20.42 -18.88
N ALA A 121 25.03 -20.82 -18.92
CA ALA A 121 24.07 -20.22 -19.85
C ALA A 121 23.19 -19.23 -19.11
N VAL A 122 22.95 -18.08 -19.72
CA VAL A 122 22.08 -17.03 -19.18
C VAL A 122 20.93 -16.83 -20.14
N VAL A 123 19.71 -17.03 -19.64
CA VAL A 123 18.47 -16.74 -20.34
C VAL A 123 17.93 -15.42 -19.84
N ARG A 124 17.91 -14.40 -20.70
CA ARG A 124 17.22 -13.15 -20.43
C ARG A 124 15.75 -13.31 -20.78
N VAL A 125 14.88 -12.82 -19.94
CA VAL A 125 13.44 -12.89 -20.16
C VAL A 125 12.89 -11.48 -19.99
N ASP A 126 12.25 -10.95 -21.01
CA ASP A 126 11.48 -9.72 -20.92
C ASP A 126 10.02 -10.05 -20.58
N GLU A 127 9.41 -9.17 -19.80
CA GLU A 127 7.99 -9.29 -19.45
C GLU A 127 7.12 -9.23 -20.71
N LEU A 128 6.15 -10.13 -20.83
CA LEU A 128 5.14 -10.06 -21.88
C LEU A 128 4.31 -8.78 -21.75
N PRO A 129 4.02 -8.10 -22.88
CA PRO A 129 3.10 -6.98 -22.86
C PRO A 129 1.71 -7.44 -22.44
N ALA A 130 0.93 -6.51 -21.91
CA ALA A 130 -0.39 -6.79 -21.38
C ALA A 130 -1.28 -7.61 -22.32
N GLN A 131 -1.21 -7.33 -23.61
CA GLN A 131 -2.04 -8.00 -24.65
C GLN A 131 -1.62 -9.45 -24.94
N LYS A 132 -0.40 -9.87 -24.56
CA LYS A 132 0.11 -11.23 -24.74
C LYS A 132 0.15 -12.05 -23.43
N LYS A 133 -0.20 -11.46 -22.29
CA LYS A 133 -0.33 -12.19 -21.01
C LYS A 133 -1.65 -12.98 -21.03
N PHE A 134 -1.65 -14.16 -20.47
CA PHE A 134 -0.57 -14.88 -19.82
C PHE A 134 -0.05 -15.97 -20.74
N ALA A 135 1.28 -16.25 -20.62
CA ALA A 135 1.85 -17.47 -21.15
C ALA A 135 1.51 -18.64 -20.22
N PHE A 136 1.17 -19.78 -20.78
CA PHE A 136 0.90 -21.02 -20.06
C PHE A 136 1.96 -22.06 -20.38
N PHE A 137 2.35 -22.83 -19.36
CA PHE A 137 3.21 -23.97 -19.46
C PHE A 137 2.52 -25.19 -18.83
N LYS A 138 2.32 -26.26 -19.61
CA LYS A 138 1.59 -27.48 -19.19
C LYS A 138 0.22 -27.17 -18.54
N GLY A 139 -0.51 -26.21 -19.12
CA GLY A 139 -1.86 -25.85 -18.68
C GLY A 139 -1.93 -24.90 -17.46
N SER A 140 -0.80 -24.46 -16.93
CA SER A 140 -0.75 -23.50 -15.84
C SER A 140 0.06 -22.27 -16.21
N ALA A 141 -0.38 -21.08 -15.79
CA ALA A 141 0.41 -19.86 -15.83
C ALA A 141 1.08 -19.66 -14.46
N TYR A 142 2.32 -19.22 -14.47
CA TYR A 142 3.09 -18.99 -13.24
C TYR A 142 3.46 -17.51 -13.12
N LYS A 143 3.58 -17.04 -11.89
CA LYS A 143 4.11 -15.72 -11.54
C LYS A 143 5.27 -15.85 -10.57
N ARG A 144 6.22 -14.92 -10.66
CA ARG A 144 7.32 -14.82 -9.70
C ARG A 144 6.89 -14.01 -8.49
N VAL A 145 7.08 -14.57 -7.30
CA VAL A 145 6.86 -13.89 -6.02
C VAL A 145 8.08 -14.15 -5.15
N LEU A 146 8.84 -13.12 -4.87
CA LEU A 146 10.15 -13.24 -4.22
C LEU A 146 11.05 -14.22 -5.01
N THR A 147 11.49 -15.29 -4.39
CA THR A 147 12.36 -16.31 -5.00
C THR A 147 11.59 -17.55 -5.49
N GLY A 148 10.24 -17.53 -5.48
CA GLY A 148 9.38 -18.68 -5.82
C GLY A 148 8.50 -18.48 -7.04
N ASP A 149 8.25 -19.57 -7.77
CA ASP A 149 7.32 -19.63 -8.90
C ASP A 149 5.96 -20.14 -8.42
N HIS A 150 4.93 -19.32 -8.46
CA HIS A 150 3.59 -19.60 -7.98
C HIS A 150 2.59 -19.69 -9.13
N VAL A 151 1.65 -20.63 -9.05
CA VAL A 151 0.57 -20.73 -10.04
C VAL A 151 -0.35 -19.50 -9.91
N ILE A 152 -0.67 -18.88 -11.05
CA ILE A 152 -1.67 -17.82 -11.15
C ILE A 152 -3.05 -18.45 -11.05
N LYS A 153 -3.86 -18.02 -10.09
CA LYS A 153 -5.21 -18.55 -9.87
C LYS A 153 -6.18 -18.08 -10.96
N GLN A 154 -7.22 -18.88 -11.25
CA GLN A 154 -8.22 -18.57 -12.29
C GLN A 154 -8.85 -17.17 -12.08
N ALA A 155 -9.20 -16.81 -10.89
CA ALA A 155 -9.75 -15.50 -10.58
C ALA A 155 -8.79 -14.31 -10.82
N GLU A 156 -7.49 -14.54 -10.87
CA GLU A 156 -6.51 -13.54 -11.32
C GLU A 156 -6.48 -13.42 -12.84
N LEU A 157 -6.62 -14.57 -13.54
CA LEU A 157 -6.72 -14.61 -15.00
C LEU A 157 -7.98 -13.91 -15.50
N ASP A 158 -9.12 -14.16 -14.85
CA ASP A 158 -10.41 -13.55 -15.21
C ASP A 158 -10.35 -12.02 -15.06
N ARG A 159 -9.83 -11.53 -13.92
CA ARG A 159 -9.61 -10.10 -13.72
C ARG A 159 -8.64 -9.47 -14.72
N TYR A 160 -7.69 -10.25 -15.20
CA TYR A 160 -6.79 -9.75 -16.22
C TYR A 160 -7.48 -9.59 -17.57
N SER A 161 -8.40 -10.48 -17.91
CA SER A 161 -9.20 -10.36 -19.14
C SER A 161 -10.06 -9.10 -19.13
N GLU A 162 -10.72 -8.80 -17.99
CA GLU A 162 -11.45 -7.54 -17.80
C GLU A 162 -10.54 -6.31 -17.92
N PHE A 163 -9.32 -6.41 -17.41
CA PHE A 163 -8.32 -5.36 -17.54
C PHE A 163 -7.85 -5.17 -19.00
N LEU A 164 -7.76 -6.24 -19.81
CA LEU A 164 -7.42 -6.12 -21.22
C LEU A 164 -8.51 -5.39 -22.03
N GLU A 165 -9.76 -5.59 -21.69
CA GLU A 165 -10.86 -4.83 -22.28
C GLU A 165 -10.75 -3.33 -21.94
N GLU A 166 -10.38 -2.99 -20.71
CA GLU A 166 -10.09 -1.60 -20.33
C GLU A 166 -8.88 -1.02 -21.08
N ILE A 167 -7.79 -1.79 -21.26
CA ILE A 167 -6.61 -1.33 -22.01
C ILE A 167 -6.92 -1.13 -23.50
N SER A 168 -7.78 -1.94 -24.09
CA SER A 168 -8.22 -1.72 -25.47
C SER A 168 -8.91 -0.36 -25.63
N GLN A 169 -9.38 0.21 -24.52
CA GLN A 169 -9.93 1.56 -24.41
C GLN A 169 -8.96 2.56 -23.76
N ALA A 170 -7.64 2.28 -23.75
CA ALA A 170 -6.64 3.13 -23.09
C ALA A 170 -6.73 4.59 -23.56
N LYS A 171 -7.28 5.46 -22.71
CA LYS A 171 -7.55 6.87 -23.04
C LYS A 171 -6.29 7.68 -23.28
N GLU A 172 -5.15 7.21 -22.79
CA GLU A 172 -3.84 7.78 -23.09
C GLU A 172 -3.46 7.64 -24.58
N LEU A 173 -4.02 6.65 -25.28
CA LEU A 173 -3.80 6.42 -26.70
C LEU A 173 -4.85 7.07 -27.61
N ALA A 174 -5.80 7.80 -27.04
CA ALA A 174 -6.81 8.51 -27.82
C ALA A 174 -6.11 9.58 -28.69
N PRO A 175 -6.33 9.58 -30.02
CA PRO A 175 -5.85 10.63 -30.89
C PRO A 175 -6.48 11.97 -30.54
N LEU A 176 -5.69 13.03 -30.56
CA LEU A 176 -6.17 14.39 -30.34
C LEU A 176 -6.78 14.92 -31.65
N GLY A 177 -7.95 15.45 -31.59
CA GLY A 177 -8.72 16.13 -32.63
C GLY A 177 -8.11 16.21 -34.03
N GLN A 178 -7.74 17.41 -34.45
CA GLN A 178 -7.04 17.69 -35.70
C GLN A 178 -5.54 17.91 -35.54
N GLU A 179 -5.01 17.71 -34.34
CA GLU A 179 -3.61 17.97 -34.02
C GLU A 179 -2.72 16.94 -34.71
N ASP A 180 -1.92 17.42 -35.62
CA ASP A 180 -1.01 16.61 -36.38
C ASP A 180 0.38 16.50 -35.75
N VAL A 181 1.29 15.85 -36.46
CA VAL A 181 2.67 15.63 -35.99
C VAL A 181 3.50 16.91 -35.90
N SER A 182 3.05 18.05 -36.46
CA SER A 182 3.78 19.32 -36.38
C SER A 182 3.88 19.86 -34.94
N ASN A 183 2.98 19.43 -34.07
CA ASN A 183 2.99 19.77 -32.64
C ASN A 183 3.97 18.92 -31.81
N VAL A 184 4.89 18.18 -32.41
CA VAL A 184 5.93 17.42 -31.71
C VAL A 184 7.15 18.30 -31.41
N ASP A 185 7.56 18.35 -30.17
CA ASP A 185 8.82 18.92 -29.71
C ASP A 185 9.94 17.85 -29.82
N LEU A 186 10.85 18.03 -30.79
CA LEU A 186 11.94 17.08 -31.04
C LEU A 186 12.96 17.05 -29.90
N ASP A 187 13.17 18.16 -29.19
CA ASP A 187 14.11 18.20 -28.07
C ASP A 187 13.59 17.32 -26.93
N ARG A 188 12.32 17.42 -26.61
CA ARG A 188 11.64 16.55 -25.63
C ARG A 188 11.64 15.10 -26.05
N LEU A 189 11.38 14.83 -27.32
CA LEU A 189 11.46 13.47 -27.86
C LEU A 189 12.88 12.89 -27.72
N ASN A 190 13.89 13.68 -28.07
CA ASN A 190 15.28 13.25 -27.97
C ASN A 190 15.74 13.10 -26.51
N GLU A 191 15.24 13.91 -25.58
CA GLU A 191 15.45 13.70 -24.15
C GLU A 191 14.92 12.32 -23.70
N TYR A 192 13.72 11.95 -24.12
CA TYR A 192 13.16 10.62 -23.88
C TYR A 192 14.02 9.50 -24.49
N ILE A 193 14.48 9.67 -25.74
CA ILE A 193 15.37 8.69 -26.41
C ILE A 193 16.71 8.55 -25.67
N LEU A 194 17.29 9.65 -25.18
CA LEU A 194 18.51 9.59 -24.37
C LEU A 194 18.33 8.79 -23.08
N GLN A 195 17.18 8.91 -22.43
CA GLN A 195 16.89 8.09 -21.24
C GLN A 195 16.68 6.61 -21.61
N LEU A 196 16.02 6.31 -22.74
CA LEU A 196 15.92 4.94 -23.27
C LEU A 196 17.30 4.32 -23.48
N ASN A 197 18.22 5.08 -24.08
CA ASN A 197 19.56 4.59 -24.37
C ASN A 197 20.36 4.28 -23.08
N ARG A 198 20.09 4.99 -22.00
CA ARG A 198 20.69 4.67 -20.68
C ARG A 198 20.19 3.33 -20.11
N LEU A 199 19.08 2.82 -20.59
CA LEU A 199 18.54 1.50 -20.25
C LEU A 199 18.92 0.42 -21.27
N HIS A 200 20.02 0.64 -22.03
CA HIS A 200 20.56 -0.27 -23.07
C HIS A 200 19.60 -0.55 -24.25
N ARG A 201 18.62 0.32 -24.47
CA ARG A 201 17.76 0.30 -25.67
C ARG A 201 18.31 1.28 -26.69
N VAL A 202 19.22 0.82 -27.53
CA VAL A 202 19.90 1.68 -28.51
C VAL A 202 18.91 2.20 -29.54
N GLU A 203 18.65 3.50 -29.49
CA GLU A 203 17.84 4.25 -30.46
C GLU A 203 18.59 5.52 -30.88
N SER A 204 18.63 5.83 -32.18
CA SER A 204 19.27 7.05 -32.66
C SER A 204 18.42 8.30 -32.34
N LEU A 205 19.09 9.41 -32.05
CA LEU A 205 18.42 10.70 -31.92
C LEU A 205 17.73 11.10 -33.24
N LYS A 206 16.68 11.86 -33.15
CA LYS A 206 15.84 12.27 -34.29
C LYS A 206 16.12 13.74 -34.61
N PRO A 207 16.90 14.04 -35.67
CA PRO A 207 17.21 15.41 -36.05
C PRO A 207 16.04 16.13 -36.73
N THR A 208 15.14 15.35 -37.37
CA THR A 208 13.96 15.90 -38.07
C THR A 208 12.70 15.18 -37.67
N LEU A 209 11.57 15.79 -37.95
CA LEU A 209 10.25 15.16 -37.72
C LEU A 209 10.06 13.91 -38.59
N GLU A 210 10.55 13.95 -39.84
CA GLU A 210 10.48 12.82 -40.76
C GLU A 210 11.22 11.59 -40.19
N ASP A 211 12.43 11.80 -39.65
CA ASP A 211 13.21 10.74 -39.00
C ASP A 211 12.53 10.21 -37.72
N ALA A 212 11.70 11.04 -37.11
CA ALA A 212 11.00 10.68 -35.87
C ALA A 212 9.72 9.84 -36.11
N LEU A 213 9.06 9.96 -37.28
CA LEU A 213 7.79 9.33 -37.54
C LEU A 213 7.74 7.81 -37.27
N PRO A 214 8.73 6.99 -37.71
CA PRO A 214 8.73 5.56 -37.39
C PRO A 214 8.76 5.27 -35.89
N PHE A 215 9.55 6.04 -35.15
CA PHE A 215 9.67 5.90 -33.70
C PHE A 215 8.36 6.33 -33.01
N LEU A 216 7.81 7.48 -33.35
CA LEU A 216 6.57 8.01 -32.80
C LEU A 216 5.40 7.02 -33.01
N THR A 217 5.31 6.43 -34.21
CA THR A 217 4.28 5.42 -34.55
C THR A 217 4.48 4.15 -33.71
N ARG A 218 5.71 3.62 -33.65
CA ARG A 218 6.04 2.43 -32.86
C ARG A 218 5.73 2.61 -31.38
N LYS A 219 5.98 3.80 -30.83
CA LYS A 219 5.70 4.16 -29.44
C LYS A 219 4.23 4.53 -29.17
N ARG A 220 3.40 4.59 -30.21
CA ARG A 220 2.02 5.05 -30.13
C ARG A 220 1.89 6.51 -29.65
N PHE A 221 2.91 7.32 -29.86
CA PHE A 221 2.85 8.76 -29.65
C PHE A 221 2.02 9.45 -30.74
N ILE A 222 1.98 8.82 -31.91
CA ILE A 222 1.06 9.14 -33.00
C ILE A 222 0.30 7.89 -33.44
N ILE A 223 -0.97 8.08 -33.81
CA ILE A 223 -1.85 7.07 -34.42
C ILE A 223 -2.56 7.72 -35.61
N GLU A 224 -2.50 7.08 -36.77
CA GLU A 224 -3.11 7.60 -37.99
C GLU A 224 -2.69 9.04 -38.35
N GLY A 225 -1.42 9.36 -38.10
CA GLY A 225 -0.86 10.70 -38.36
C GLY A 225 -1.25 11.77 -37.35
N ARG A 226 -2.00 11.42 -36.31
CA ARG A 226 -2.43 12.36 -35.23
C ARG A 226 -1.71 12.06 -33.94
N LEU A 227 -1.37 13.13 -33.22
CA LEU A 227 -0.77 13.06 -31.90
C LEU A 227 -1.77 12.40 -30.92
N THR A 228 -1.31 11.48 -30.08
CA THR A 228 -2.12 10.90 -29.00
C THR A 228 -1.97 11.72 -27.72
N VAL A 229 -2.87 11.49 -26.75
CA VAL A 229 -2.71 12.05 -25.40
C VAL A 229 -1.33 11.72 -24.82
N LEU A 230 -0.88 10.46 -24.98
CA LEU A 230 0.45 10.02 -24.56
C LEU A 230 1.56 10.80 -25.29
N GLY A 231 1.47 10.94 -26.61
CA GLY A 231 2.43 11.70 -27.40
C GLY A 231 2.51 13.17 -26.95
N ALA A 232 1.36 13.80 -26.74
CA ALA A 232 1.30 15.19 -26.26
C ALA A 232 1.92 15.34 -24.86
N LEU A 233 1.66 14.38 -23.93
CA LEU A 233 2.26 14.39 -22.61
C LEU A 233 3.79 14.22 -22.65
N VAL A 234 4.32 13.41 -23.56
CA VAL A 234 5.76 13.11 -23.61
C VAL A 234 6.54 14.15 -24.37
N CYS A 235 6.07 14.52 -25.56
CA CYS A 235 6.80 15.35 -26.52
C CYS A 235 5.91 16.33 -27.31
N GLY A 236 4.72 16.70 -26.81
CA GLY A 236 3.94 17.75 -27.44
C GLY A 236 4.53 19.13 -27.16
N GLN A 237 4.46 20.05 -28.15
CA GLN A 237 4.64 21.47 -27.93
C GLN A 237 3.41 21.98 -27.18
N TYR A 238 3.61 22.75 -26.12
CA TYR A 238 2.51 23.34 -25.34
C TYR A 238 1.42 22.31 -24.96
N PRO A 239 1.77 21.25 -24.22
CA PRO A 239 0.82 20.17 -23.91
C PRO A 239 -0.42 20.66 -23.16
N GLU A 240 -0.34 21.80 -22.47
CA GLU A 240 -1.46 22.49 -21.82
C GLU A 240 -2.50 22.99 -22.84
N ASP A 241 -2.10 23.46 -23.99
CA ASP A 241 -3.00 23.90 -25.06
C ASP A 241 -3.66 22.69 -25.76
N LEU A 242 -2.88 21.60 -25.96
CA LEU A 242 -3.34 20.38 -26.58
C LEU A 242 -4.28 19.56 -25.68
N LEU A 243 -4.01 19.53 -24.38
CA LEU A 243 -4.64 18.64 -23.41
C LEU A 243 -5.53 19.36 -22.41
N GLY A 244 -5.44 20.69 -22.31
CA GLY A 244 -6.11 21.46 -21.27
C GLY A 244 -5.71 20.99 -19.88
N PHE A 245 -6.67 20.92 -18.97
CA PHE A 245 -6.43 20.52 -17.57
C PHE A 245 -5.84 19.10 -17.40
N ARG A 246 -5.78 18.28 -18.46
CA ARG A 246 -5.14 16.97 -18.43
C ARG A 246 -3.63 17.04 -18.28
N ALA A 247 -3.00 18.17 -18.64
CA ALA A 247 -1.57 18.44 -18.45
C ALA A 247 -1.29 19.38 -17.26
N HIS A 248 -2.22 19.48 -16.30
CA HIS A 248 -2.12 20.37 -15.15
C HIS A 248 -2.09 19.59 -13.83
N VAL A 249 -1.25 20.06 -12.91
CA VAL A 249 -1.27 19.73 -11.48
C VAL A 249 -1.44 21.04 -10.71
N HIS A 250 -2.46 21.10 -9.87
CA HIS A 250 -2.76 22.26 -9.05
C HIS A 250 -2.38 21.99 -7.60
N GLY A 251 -1.44 22.75 -7.05
CA GLY A 251 -1.00 22.65 -5.67
C GLY A 251 -1.51 23.80 -4.83
N TYR A 252 -1.95 23.53 -3.60
CA TYR A 252 -2.21 24.54 -2.60
C TYR A 252 -1.88 24.08 -1.18
N VAL A 253 -1.46 25.03 -0.36
CA VAL A 253 -1.13 24.82 1.06
C VAL A 253 -2.19 25.50 1.91
N ASN A 254 -2.80 24.74 2.80
CA ASN A 254 -3.81 25.23 3.73
C ASN A 254 -3.17 25.69 5.04
N ALA A 255 -3.70 26.77 5.61
CA ALA A 255 -3.33 27.14 6.97
C ALA A 255 -3.81 26.09 7.97
N PRO A 256 -3.03 25.76 9.01
CA PRO A 256 -3.39 24.75 9.99
C PRO A 256 -4.49 25.17 10.98
N THR A 257 -5.04 26.38 10.86
CA THR A 257 -6.02 26.95 11.80
C THR A 257 -7.45 26.51 11.51
N GLN A 258 -8.22 26.23 12.57
CA GLN A 258 -9.60 25.71 12.52
C GLN A 258 -10.66 26.71 12.03
N ALA A 259 -10.35 28.00 11.89
CA ALA A 259 -11.35 29.05 11.72
C ALA A 259 -11.71 29.42 10.27
N SER A 260 -10.86 29.15 9.31
CA SER A 260 -11.12 29.28 7.87
C SER A 260 -10.00 28.60 7.09
N VAL A 261 -10.34 27.97 5.95
CA VAL A 261 -9.34 27.46 5.02
C VAL A 261 -8.69 28.67 4.35
N VAL A 262 -7.60 29.17 4.93
CA VAL A 262 -6.77 30.21 4.32
C VAL A 262 -5.70 29.51 3.50
N VAL A 263 -5.74 29.66 2.18
CA VAL A 263 -4.70 29.18 1.28
C VAL A 263 -3.47 30.06 1.46
N GLN A 264 -2.35 29.48 1.89
CA GLN A 264 -1.08 30.17 2.12
C GLN A 264 -0.19 30.21 0.87
N ASP A 265 -0.26 29.18 0.05
CA ASP A 265 0.49 29.07 -1.20
C ASP A 265 -0.37 28.34 -2.24
N LYS A 266 -0.25 28.78 -3.50
CA LYS A 266 -0.98 28.21 -4.63
C LYS A 266 -0.06 28.19 -5.84
N GLN A 267 0.00 27.05 -6.53
CA GLN A 267 0.80 26.91 -7.73
C GLN A 267 0.07 26.07 -8.78
N ASP A 268 -0.03 26.61 -10.00
CA ASP A 268 -0.39 25.83 -11.18
C ASP A 268 0.89 25.32 -11.85
N ILE A 269 1.00 24.01 -11.99
CA ILE A 269 2.12 23.32 -12.61
C ILE A 269 1.61 22.72 -13.91
N ILE A 270 2.24 23.09 -15.01
CA ILE A 270 1.81 22.72 -16.37
C ILE A 270 3.01 22.24 -17.19
N GLY A 271 2.74 21.50 -18.23
CA GLY A 271 3.75 21.07 -19.20
C GLY A 271 3.78 19.57 -19.48
N ASN A 272 4.84 19.14 -20.16
CA ASN A 272 5.08 17.73 -20.45
C ASN A 272 5.23 16.91 -19.16
N ILE A 273 5.01 15.60 -19.25
CA ILE A 273 4.89 14.71 -18.09
C ILE A 273 6.11 14.74 -17.16
N LEU A 274 7.32 14.86 -17.70
CA LEU A 274 8.54 14.86 -16.90
C LEU A 274 8.72 16.17 -16.11
N PRO A 275 8.73 17.36 -16.73
CA PRO A 275 8.77 18.63 -15.98
C PRO A 275 7.58 18.77 -15.01
N LEU A 276 6.39 18.32 -15.42
CA LEU A 276 5.20 18.33 -14.57
C LEU A 276 5.42 17.57 -13.27
N LEU A 277 5.96 16.34 -13.37
CA LEU A 277 6.29 15.50 -12.20
C LEU A 277 7.39 16.11 -11.34
N GLU A 278 8.46 16.62 -11.95
CA GLU A 278 9.57 17.21 -11.21
C GLU A 278 9.12 18.44 -10.41
N GLN A 279 8.36 19.31 -11.03
CA GLN A 279 7.83 20.50 -10.37
C GLN A 279 6.80 20.16 -9.29
N ALA A 280 5.91 19.16 -9.54
CA ALA A 280 4.95 18.71 -8.55
C ALA A 280 5.65 18.07 -7.33
N ASN A 281 6.68 17.25 -7.55
CA ASN A 281 7.50 16.70 -6.47
C ASN A 281 8.23 17.81 -5.68
N ALA A 282 8.85 18.77 -6.37
CA ALA A 282 9.51 19.90 -5.73
C ALA A 282 8.52 20.73 -4.91
N TYR A 283 7.30 20.93 -5.43
CA TYR A 283 6.24 21.63 -4.70
C TYR A 283 5.85 20.92 -3.41
N VAL A 284 5.60 19.61 -3.46
CA VAL A 284 5.26 18.82 -2.26
C VAL A 284 6.39 18.84 -1.24
N LEU A 285 7.62 18.56 -1.65
CA LEU A 285 8.78 18.51 -0.75
C LEU A 285 9.07 19.86 -0.08
N ARG A 286 8.91 20.95 -0.81
CA ARG A 286 9.08 22.30 -0.25
C ARG A 286 8.03 22.63 0.80
N ASN A 287 6.78 22.21 0.60
CA ASN A 287 5.65 22.65 1.38
C ASN A 287 5.22 21.68 2.48
N ILE A 288 5.56 20.39 2.40
CA ILE A 288 5.13 19.41 3.41
C ILE A 288 5.75 19.69 4.78
N HIS A 289 6.94 20.30 4.80
CA HIS A 289 7.65 20.70 6.01
C HIS A 289 7.44 22.17 6.38
N ALA A 290 6.82 22.97 5.51
CA ALA A 290 6.55 24.38 5.77
C ALA A 290 5.57 24.51 6.95
N GLY A 291 5.99 25.18 8.02
CA GLY A 291 5.16 25.40 9.21
C GLY A 291 5.31 24.36 10.33
N VAL A 292 6.23 23.39 10.19
CA VAL A 292 6.71 22.58 11.31
C VAL A 292 7.66 23.44 12.16
N GLY A 293 7.13 24.52 12.72
CA GLY A 293 7.81 25.24 13.79
C GLY A 293 7.80 24.38 15.05
N VAL A 294 8.89 24.42 15.79
CA VAL A 294 9.00 23.78 17.11
C VAL A 294 8.05 24.52 18.06
N GLU A 295 6.76 24.20 18.00
CA GLU A 295 5.85 24.58 19.06
C GLU A 295 6.08 23.66 20.23
N HIS A 296 6.72 24.20 21.26
CA HIS A 296 6.78 23.65 22.64
C HIS A 296 7.43 22.28 22.81
N GLY A 297 8.61 22.03 22.22
CA GLY A 297 9.41 20.83 22.54
C GLY A 297 8.75 19.50 22.15
N GLY A 298 7.74 19.54 21.29
CA GLY A 298 7.01 18.37 20.81
C GLY A 298 7.82 17.57 19.79
N LYS A 299 7.71 16.24 19.82
CA LYS A 299 8.24 15.34 18.80
C LYS A 299 7.73 15.76 17.43
N ILE A 300 8.64 15.87 16.43
CA ILE A 300 8.26 16.01 15.03
C ILE A 300 7.31 14.84 14.69
N SER A 301 6.12 15.14 14.19
CA SER A 301 5.18 14.11 13.76
C SER A 301 5.84 13.20 12.72
N ALA A 302 5.70 11.89 12.86
CA ALA A 302 6.17 10.94 11.87
C ALA A 302 5.52 11.26 10.52
N GLN A 303 6.33 11.34 9.48
CA GLN A 303 5.89 11.67 8.12
C GLN A 303 6.32 10.59 7.14
N TYR A 304 5.60 10.49 6.01
CA TYR A 304 5.96 9.57 4.95
C TYR A 304 7.31 9.96 4.32
N PRO A 305 8.18 8.97 4.01
CA PRO A 305 9.46 9.21 3.34
C PRO A 305 9.30 9.90 1.98
N GLU A 306 10.30 10.69 1.58
CA GLU A 306 10.30 11.40 0.30
C GLU A 306 10.08 10.47 -0.90
N SER A 307 10.67 9.28 -0.89
CA SER A 307 10.49 8.27 -1.94
C SER A 307 9.01 7.88 -2.13
N VAL A 308 8.27 7.80 -1.03
CA VAL A 308 6.83 7.47 -1.06
C VAL A 308 6.00 8.62 -1.60
N LEU A 309 6.33 9.86 -1.22
CA LEU A 309 5.65 11.05 -1.73
C LEU A 309 5.83 11.17 -3.24
N ARG A 310 7.06 10.92 -3.73
CA ARG A 310 7.36 10.87 -5.17
C ARG A 310 6.56 9.78 -5.89
N GLU A 311 6.56 8.58 -5.34
CA GLU A 311 5.82 7.44 -5.91
C GLU A 311 4.31 7.71 -5.94
N THR A 312 3.77 8.33 -4.91
CA THR A 312 2.35 8.68 -4.83
C THR A 312 1.93 9.64 -5.95
N LEU A 313 2.77 10.62 -6.27
CA LEU A 313 2.55 11.55 -7.39
C LEU A 313 2.67 10.85 -8.75
N ASN A 314 3.69 10.00 -8.91
CA ASN A 314 3.84 9.19 -10.11
C ASN A 314 2.61 8.31 -10.36
N ASN A 315 2.11 7.66 -9.29
CA ASN A 315 0.91 6.84 -9.36
C ASN A 315 -0.33 7.66 -9.70
N ALA A 316 -0.47 8.88 -9.17
CA ALA A 316 -1.58 9.75 -9.52
C ALA A 316 -1.63 10.00 -11.04
N LEU A 317 -0.49 10.30 -11.66
CA LEU A 317 -0.43 10.54 -13.11
C LEU A 317 -0.56 9.25 -13.94
N ALA A 318 0.06 8.13 -13.49
CA ALA A 318 -0.05 6.84 -14.17
C ALA A 318 -1.46 6.22 -14.11
N HIS A 319 -2.23 6.53 -13.07
CA HIS A 319 -3.58 6.00 -12.86
C HIS A 319 -4.70 6.99 -13.18
N ARG A 320 -4.36 8.21 -13.60
CA ARG A 320 -5.32 9.24 -13.99
C ARG A 320 -6.22 8.77 -15.14
N ASP A 321 -7.48 9.20 -15.12
CA ASP A 321 -8.36 9.07 -16.27
C ASP A 321 -8.18 10.24 -17.23
N TYR A 322 -7.47 10.01 -18.34
CA TYR A 322 -7.21 11.04 -19.34
C TYR A 322 -8.42 11.36 -20.24
N ALA A 323 -9.55 10.67 -20.07
CA ALA A 323 -10.81 11.10 -20.69
C ALA A 323 -11.42 12.32 -19.97
N ILE A 324 -11.07 12.52 -18.70
CA ILE A 324 -11.62 13.58 -17.86
C ILE A 324 -10.74 14.82 -17.93
N ASN A 325 -11.31 15.95 -18.42
CA ASN A 325 -10.60 17.23 -18.50
C ASN A 325 -10.66 17.98 -17.16
N LYS A 326 -10.01 17.45 -16.14
CA LYS A 326 -9.80 18.06 -14.82
C LYS A 326 -8.33 17.96 -14.46
N GLN A 327 -7.82 18.81 -13.60
CA GLN A 327 -6.45 18.77 -13.10
C GLN A 327 -6.29 17.74 -11.96
N VAL A 328 -5.07 17.27 -11.73
CA VAL A 328 -4.70 16.65 -10.46
C VAL A 328 -4.56 17.74 -9.41
N VAL A 329 -5.07 17.51 -8.22
CA VAL A 329 -5.02 18.50 -7.13
C VAL A 329 -4.20 17.97 -5.98
N ILE A 330 -3.21 18.75 -5.55
CA ILE A 330 -2.38 18.49 -4.37
C ILE A 330 -2.80 19.47 -3.28
N SER A 331 -3.26 18.96 -2.16
CA SER A 331 -3.62 19.77 -0.99
C SER A 331 -2.72 19.41 0.18
N ILE A 332 -1.97 20.36 0.69
CA ILE A 332 -1.06 20.18 1.82
C ILE A 332 -1.59 20.97 3.01
N THR A 333 -1.76 20.28 4.13
CA THR A 333 -1.93 20.91 5.44
C THR A 333 -0.68 20.56 6.25
N PRO A 334 0.28 21.51 6.38
CA PRO A 334 1.57 21.24 6.99
C PRO A 334 1.45 20.62 8.39
N GLY A 335 2.25 19.58 8.66
CA GLY A 335 2.22 18.85 9.92
C GLY A 335 0.97 17.99 10.18
N ARG A 336 -0.01 17.95 9.24
CA ARG A 336 -1.25 17.19 9.39
C ARG A 336 -1.47 16.16 8.29
N GLN A 337 -1.55 16.60 7.03
CA GLN A 337 -1.87 15.68 5.93
C GLN A 337 -1.47 16.21 4.56
N LEU A 338 -1.24 15.26 3.64
CA LEU A 338 -1.15 15.45 2.21
C LEU A 338 -2.34 14.74 1.56
N GLU A 339 -3.09 15.46 0.72
CA GLU A 339 -4.15 14.90 -0.11
C GLU A 339 -3.78 15.03 -1.58
N ILE A 340 -3.94 13.97 -2.36
CA ILE A 340 -3.75 13.96 -3.80
C ILE A 340 -5.05 13.48 -4.44
N SER A 341 -5.78 14.43 -5.04
CA SER A 341 -7.03 14.17 -5.74
C SER A 341 -6.76 13.95 -7.21
N ASN A 342 -7.16 12.80 -7.70
CA ASN A 342 -6.89 12.33 -9.05
C ASN A 342 -8.21 12.12 -9.81
N PRO A 343 -8.40 12.73 -11.00
CA PRO A 343 -9.57 12.48 -11.83
C PRO A 343 -9.67 11.02 -12.26
N GLY A 344 -10.85 10.43 -12.05
CA GLY A 344 -11.14 9.05 -12.35
C GLY A 344 -11.84 8.33 -11.21
N LYS A 345 -11.97 7.03 -11.33
CA LYS A 345 -12.54 6.16 -10.29
C LYS A 345 -11.74 4.87 -10.19
N PHE A 346 -11.76 4.22 -9.05
CA PHE A 346 -11.29 2.83 -8.98
C PHE A 346 -12.17 1.93 -9.83
N ARG A 347 -11.60 0.84 -10.33
CA ARG A 347 -12.35 -0.27 -10.91
C ARG A 347 -13.15 -0.94 -9.81
N ASP A 348 -14.37 -1.38 -10.12
CA ASP A 348 -15.24 -1.99 -9.13
C ASP A 348 -14.63 -3.27 -8.51
N GLN A 349 -13.84 -4.03 -9.29
CA GLN A 349 -13.15 -5.23 -8.82
C GLN A 349 -12.09 -4.96 -7.74
N LEU A 350 -11.59 -3.71 -7.67
CA LEU A 350 -10.62 -3.31 -6.64
C LEU A 350 -11.28 -2.81 -5.37
N LEU A 351 -12.60 -2.68 -5.36
CA LEU A 351 -13.34 -2.16 -4.23
C LEU A 351 -14.10 -3.28 -3.53
N ILE A 352 -13.79 -3.47 -2.26
CA ILE A 352 -14.60 -4.31 -1.38
C ILE A 352 -15.52 -3.39 -0.59
N ARG A 353 -16.84 -3.61 -0.76
CA ARG A 353 -17.90 -2.86 -0.10
C ARG A 353 -18.88 -3.87 0.50
N HIS A 354 -18.80 -4.11 1.80
CA HIS A 354 -19.78 -4.90 2.52
C HIS A 354 -20.56 -3.99 3.46
N THR A 355 -21.83 -3.83 3.19
CA THR A 355 -22.76 -3.19 4.14
C THR A 355 -23.43 -4.27 4.95
N SER A 356 -23.51 -4.09 6.28
CA SER A 356 -24.29 -4.98 7.12
C SER A 356 -25.79 -4.75 6.91
N ASP A 357 -26.59 -5.80 6.99
CA ASP A 357 -28.02 -5.68 7.23
C ASP A 357 -28.24 -4.86 8.50
N ALA A 358 -29.20 -3.95 8.44
CA ALA A 358 -29.51 -2.97 9.49
C ALA A 358 -29.83 -3.56 10.88
N ALA A 359 -29.97 -4.87 11.00
CA ALA A 359 -30.28 -5.57 12.25
C ALA A 359 -29.05 -5.97 13.08
N ARG A 360 -27.84 -5.93 12.52
CA ARG A 360 -26.59 -6.15 13.24
C ARG A 360 -25.69 -4.95 12.99
N ALA A 361 -25.51 -4.11 13.97
CA ALA A 361 -24.69 -2.88 13.95
C ALA A 361 -23.19 -3.14 13.65
N LEU A 362 -22.91 -3.84 12.56
CA LEU A 362 -21.58 -4.08 12.05
C LEU A 362 -21.31 -3.02 11.00
N THR A 363 -20.27 -2.28 11.23
CA THR A 363 -19.72 -1.25 10.35
C THR A 363 -19.55 -1.77 8.92
N ALA A 364 -19.90 -0.93 7.93
CA ALA A 364 -19.54 -1.20 6.55
C ALA A 364 -18.04 -1.52 6.43
N ILE A 365 -17.69 -2.53 5.65
CA ILE A 365 -16.28 -2.83 5.33
C ILE A 365 -15.99 -2.18 4.00
N LEU A 366 -15.08 -1.18 4.01
CA LEU A 366 -14.64 -0.45 2.83
C LEU A 366 -13.15 -0.67 2.65
N ARG A 367 -12.75 -1.41 1.62
CA ARG A 367 -11.33 -1.69 1.32
C ARG A 367 -11.03 -1.46 -0.15
N VAL A 368 -9.79 -1.05 -0.41
CA VAL A 368 -9.19 -1.06 -1.75
C VAL A 368 -8.21 -2.22 -1.80
N VAL A 369 -8.37 -3.08 -2.79
CA VAL A 369 -7.44 -4.17 -3.04
C VAL A 369 -6.15 -3.60 -3.63
N PRO A 370 -4.96 -3.88 -3.05
CA PRO A 370 -3.70 -3.44 -3.64
C PRO A 370 -3.50 -4.10 -5.01
N GLU A 371 -3.38 -3.28 -6.05
CA GLU A 371 -3.06 -3.76 -7.38
C GLU A 371 -1.93 -2.94 -7.99
N THR A 372 -1.07 -3.61 -8.76
CA THR A 372 0.13 -3.02 -9.34
C THR A 372 -0.05 -2.53 -10.78
N LYS A 373 -1.22 -2.80 -11.40
CA LYS A 373 -1.43 -2.50 -12.83
C LYS A 373 -1.92 -1.07 -13.04
N PRO A 374 -1.17 -0.23 -13.76
CA PRO A 374 -1.57 1.14 -14.02
C PRO A 374 -2.74 1.20 -15.02
N ARG A 375 -3.58 2.23 -14.90
CA ARG A 375 -4.64 2.53 -15.89
C ARG A 375 -4.06 2.90 -17.24
N ASN A 376 -2.91 3.59 -17.24
CA ASN A 376 -2.20 4.06 -18.42
C ASN A 376 -0.86 3.32 -18.56
N PRO A 377 -0.84 2.09 -19.07
CA PRO A 377 0.35 1.24 -19.05
C PRO A 377 1.50 1.80 -19.92
N ARG A 378 1.20 2.46 -21.02
CA ARG A 378 2.22 3.07 -21.89
C ARG A 378 2.84 4.30 -21.25
N LEU A 379 2.04 5.11 -20.55
CA LEU A 379 2.56 6.21 -19.76
C LEU A 379 3.40 5.70 -18.59
N ALA A 380 2.98 4.64 -17.93
CA ALA A 380 3.76 3.98 -16.91
C ALA A 380 5.13 3.49 -17.43
N ASP A 381 5.17 2.94 -18.65
CA ASP A 381 6.44 2.56 -19.31
C ASP A 381 7.34 3.78 -19.57
N VAL A 382 6.77 4.91 -19.97
CA VAL A 382 7.52 6.17 -20.13
C VAL A 382 8.09 6.64 -18.79
N LEU A 383 7.29 6.62 -17.73
CA LEU A 383 7.74 7.04 -16.39
C LEU A 383 8.88 6.14 -15.86
N ARG A 384 8.85 4.84 -16.15
CA ARG A 384 9.96 3.91 -15.83
C ARG A 384 11.25 4.28 -16.55
N VAL A 385 11.17 4.67 -17.82
CA VAL A 385 12.33 5.08 -18.61
C VAL A 385 13.06 6.26 -17.97
N PHE A 386 12.32 7.21 -17.45
CA PHE A 386 12.91 8.36 -16.76
C PHE A 386 13.45 8.03 -15.35
N ARG A 387 13.41 6.76 -14.91
CA ARG A 387 13.74 6.32 -13.55
C ARG A 387 12.99 7.09 -12.46
N LYS A 388 11.92 7.73 -12.82
CA LYS A 388 11.05 8.46 -11.90
C LYS A 388 10.05 7.52 -11.23
N TRP A 389 9.87 6.35 -11.83
CA TRP A 389 9.05 5.28 -11.29
C TRP A 389 9.87 3.99 -11.25
N GLU A 390 10.19 3.51 -10.08
CA GLU A 390 11.01 2.29 -9.93
C GLU A 390 10.28 1.03 -10.39
N GLY A 391 8.98 1.13 -10.68
CA GLY A 391 8.17 0.01 -11.19
C GLY A 391 8.12 -1.22 -10.27
N ARG A 392 8.64 -1.10 -9.05
CA ARG A 392 8.74 -2.19 -8.08
C ARG A 392 7.39 -2.57 -7.46
N GLY A 393 6.28 -2.08 -8.03
CA GLY A 393 4.97 -2.26 -7.41
C GLY A 393 4.89 -1.61 -6.02
N ILE A 394 5.67 -0.52 -5.83
CA ILE A 394 5.68 0.32 -4.63
C ILE A 394 4.33 1.05 -4.49
N GLY A 395 3.27 0.61 -4.99
CA GLY A 395 1.98 1.25 -4.90
C GLY A 395 1.35 1.13 -3.52
N MET A 396 0.11 0.76 -3.52
CA MET A 396 -0.70 0.62 -2.30
C MET A 396 -0.11 -0.36 -1.28
N ALA A 397 0.51 -1.47 -1.72
CA ALA A 397 1.13 -2.44 -0.83
C ALA A 397 2.28 -1.83 -0.01
N THR A 398 3.09 -0.96 -0.61
CA THR A 398 4.16 -0.27 0.12
C THR A 398 3.62 0.76 1.11
N LEU A 399 2.52 1.45 0.79
CA LEU A 399 1.89 2.34 1.77
C LEU A 399 1.46 1.56 3.02
N VAL A 400 0.94 0.34 2.86
CA VAL A 400 0.62 -0.56 3.98
C VAL A 400 1.88 -0.97 4.74
N SER A 401 2.91 -1.47 4.03
CA SER A 401 4.17 -1.87 4.67
C SER A 401 4.82 -0.73 5.43
N LEU A 402 4.86 0.47 4.86
CA LEU A 402 5.41 1.65 5.55
C LEU A 402 4.59 2.04 6.79
N SER A 403 3.26 1.92 6.70
CA SER A 403 2.40 2.15 7.86
C SER A 403 2.71 1.16 8.98
N LEU A 404 2.94 -0.10 8.66
CA LEU A 404 3.25 -1.15 9.63
C LEU A 404 4.70 -1.08 10.13
N ASP A 405 5.67 -1.06 9.21
CA ASP A 405 7.11 -1.16 9.54
C ASP A 405 7.63 0.10 10.24
N ASN A 406 7.19 1.29 9.78
CA ASN A 406 7.62 2.58 10.30
C ASN A 406 6.59 3.21 11.25
N LYS A 407 5.51 2.49 11.56
CA LYS A 407 4.41 2.96 12.43
C LYS A 407 3.82 4.30 11.98
N LEU A 408 3.78 4.55 10.67
CA LEU A 408 3.15 5.74 10.10
C LEU A 408 1.63 5.59 10.13
N ASN A 409 0.92 6.70 10.24
CA ASN A 409 -0.53 6.68 10.30
C ASN A 409 -1.17 6.04 9.07
N LEU A 410 -2.40 5.56 9.21
CA LEU A 410 -3.15 4.83 8.19
C LEU A 410 -3.37 5.66 6.92
N PRO A 411 -2.90 5.21 5.73
CA PRO A 411 -3.29 5.80 4.46
C PRO A 411 -4.69 5.35 4.07
N TYR A 412 -5.49 6.24 3.48
CA TYR A 412 -6.82 5.89 3.02
C TYR A 412 -7.23 6.69 1.79
N PHE A 413 -8.28 6.22 1.12
CA PHE A 413 -8.88 6.87 -0.03
C PHE A 413 -10.26 7.43 0.29
N LYS A 414 -10.54 8.63 -0.24
CA LYS A 414 -11.88 9.19 -0.37
C LYS A 414 -12.31 9.03 -1.82
N LEU A 415 -13.49 8.46 -2.05
CA LEU A 415 -13.99 8.21 -3.39
C LEU A 415 -15.20 9.11 -3.67
N LYS A 416 -15.14 9.83 -4.79
CA LYS A 416 -16.28 10.53 -5.40
C LYS A 416 -16.61 9.87 -6.74
N THR A 417 -17.66 10.34 -7.40
CA THR A 417 -18.14 9.76 -8.67
C THR A 417 -17.07 9.76 -9.76
N ASP A 418 -16.24 10.81 -9.82
CA ASP A 418 -15.25 11.04 -10.88
C ASP A 418 -13.87 11.47 -10.34
N GLU A 419 -13.62 11.22 -9.07
CA GLU A 419 -12.39 11.62 -8.39
C GLU A 419 -12.02 10.64 -7.29
N VAL A 420 -10.76 10.29 -7.22
CA VAL A 420 -10.13 9.49 -6.16
C VAL A 420 -9.13 10.36 -5.42
N THR A 421 -9.29 10.52 -4.12
CA THR A 421 -8.34 11.26 -3.30
C THR A 421 -7.61 10.31 -2.36
N LEU A 422 -6.28 10.19 -2.51
CA LEU A 422 -5.42 9.54 -1.52
C LEU A 422 -5.09 10.54 -0.41
N VAL A 423 -5.21 10.11 0.83
CA VAL A 423 -4.87 10.90 2.02
C VAL A 423 -3.75 10.22 2.79
N LEU A 424 -2.65 10.92 2.97
CA LEU A 424 -1.53 10.54 3.81
C LEU A 424 -1.54 11.45 5.04
N GLN A 425 -1.81 10.90 6.21
CA GLN A 425 -1.86 11.65 7.47
C GLN A 425 -0.51 11.60 8.17
N ALA A 426 -0.10 12.72 8.74
CA ALA A 426 1.03 12.76 9.67
C ALA A 426 0.67 12.08 11.00
N GLY A 427 1.68 11.61 11.71
CA GLY A 427 1.52 10.98 13.02
C GLY A 427 1.78 9.48 13.02
N SER A 428 1.61 8.88 14.19
CA SER A 428 1.88 7.45 14.40
C SER A 428 0.64 6.60 14.16
N LEU A 429 0.84 5.39 13.65
CA LEU A 429 -0.18 4.35 13.57
C LEU A 429 -0.65 3.96 14.98
N VAL A 430 0.30 3.75 15.89
CA VAL A 430 0.04 3.54 17.30
C VAL A 430 0.15 4.92 17.99
N ASP A 431 -0.93 5.68 17.94
CA ASP A 431 -1.06 6.97 18.63
C ASP A 431 -1.61 6.81 20.06
N ASP A 432 -1.77 7.93 20.75
CA ASP A 432 -2.24 7.94 22.14
C ASP A 432 -3.61 7.27 22.31
N GLN A 433 -4.47 7.34 21.28
CA GLN A 433 -5.80 6.70 21.31
C GLN A 433 -5.68 5.18 21.23
N ILE A 434 -4.86 4.67 20.33
CA ILE A 434 -4.59 3.22 20.20
C ILE A 434 -3.85 2.71 21.45
N GLN A 435 -2.88 3.47 21.96
CA GLN A 435 -2.14 3.09 23.15
C GLN A 435 -3.06 3.02 24.38
N GLU A 436 -3.94 4.01 24.57
CA GLU A 436 -4.96 3.97 25.63
C GLU A 436 -5.90 2.77 25.49
N LEU A 437 -6.31 2.46 24.25
CA LEU A 437 -7.15 1.29 24.00
C LEU A 437 -6.45 0.00 24.43
N PHE A 438 -5.18 -0.19 24.13
CA PHE A 438 -4.42 -1.38 24.55
C PHE A 438 -4.19 -1.40 26.06
N GLU A 439 -3.75 -0.28 26.65
CA GLU A 439 -3.49 -0.17 28.09
C GLU A 439 -4.76 -0.34 28.94
N SER A 440 -5.90 0.19 28.47
CA SER A 440 -7.16 0.05 29.21
C SER A 440 -7.73 -1.37 29.21
N ARG A 441 -7.19 -2.24 28.34
CA ARG A 441 -7.61 -3.65 28.16
C ARG A 441 -6.44 -4.63 28.30
N ASP A 442 -5.41 -4.27 29.03
CA ASP A 442 -4.19 -5.05 29.18
C ASP A 442 -4.43 -6.47 29.72
N ALA A 443 -5.35 -6.62 30.68
CA ALA A 443 -5.71 -7.93 31.22
C ALA A 443 -6.44 -8.80 30.19
N TYR A 444 -7.34 -8.21 29.41
CA TYR A 444 -8.06 -8.92 28.36
C TYR A 444 -7.10 -9.38 27.25
N ILE A 445 -6.20 -8.50 26.81
CA ILE A 445 -5.18 -8.85 25.81
C ILE A 445 -4.23 -9.93 26.35
N ALA A 446 -3.85 -9.82 27.63
CA ALA A 446 -3.01 -10.83 28.30
C ALA A 446 -3.70 -12.20 28.39
N GLU A 447 -5.01 -12.25 28.67
CA GLU A 447 -5.80 -13.48 28.65
C GLU A 447 -5.77 -14.16 27.28
N LYS A 448 -5.87 -13.37 26.20
CA LYS A 448 -5.86 -13.87 24.82
C LYS A 448 -4.48 -14.31 24.32
N LEU A 449 -3.43 -13.59 24.66
CA LEU A 449 -2.05 -13.85 24.19
C LEU A 449 -1.21 -14.67 25.16
N GLY A 450 -1.69 -14.90 26.40
CA GLY A 450 -0.93 -15.50 27.51
C GLY A 450 -0.19 -14.46 28.36
N SER A 451 0.23 -13.34 27.80
CA SER A 451 0.81 -12.17 28.51
C SER A 451 0.60 -10.91 27.70
N PHE A 452 0.53 -9.76 28.37
CA PHE A 452 0.47 -8.46 27.67
C PHE A 452 1.76 -8.15 26.91
N ASP A 453 2.90 -8.62 27.39
CA ASP A 453 4.21 -8.47 26.74
C ASP A 453 4.30 -9.22 25.41
N GLU A 454 3.45 -10.23 25.18
CA GLU A 454 3.31 -10.92 23.91
C GLU A 454 2.65 -10.07 22.81
N LEU A 455 2.05 -8.92 23.16
CA LEU A 455 1.62 -7.91 22.21
C LEU A 455 2.84 -7.12 21.71
N THR A 456 3.69 -7.78 20.96
CA THR A 456 4.92 -7.21 20.38
C THR A 456 4.65 -5.96 19.53
N PRO A 457 5.65 -5.09 19.30
CA PRO A 457 5.48 -3.89 18.46
C PRO A 457 4.93 -4.18 17.08
N GLU A 458 5.20 -5.34 16.50
CA GLU A 458 4.67 -5.78 15.21
C GLU A 458 3.18 -6.14 15.31
N LYS A 459 2.78 -6.92 16.32
CA LYS A 459 1.37 -7.23 16.58
C LYS A 459 0.56 -5.96 16.90
N GLN A 460 1.15 -5.02 17.64
CA GLN A 460 0.55 -3.70 17.90
C GLN A 460 0.28 -2.94 16.61
N ALA A 461 1.24 -2.91 15.67
CA ALA A 461 1.07 -2.21 14.40
C ALA A 461 -0.04 -2.86 13.55
N VAL A 462 -0.06 -4.18 13.43
CA VAL A 462 -1.11 -4.92 12.69
C VAL A 462 -2.49 -4.66 13.31
N LEU A 463 -2.61 -4.80 14.61
CA LEU A 463 -3.87 -4.60 15.32
C LEU A 463 -4.34 -3.13 15.22
N ALA A 464 -3.44 -2.17 15.38
CA ALA A 464 -3.72 -0.75 15.21
C ALA A 464 -4.19 -0.41 13.78
N TYR A 465 -3.55 -1.01 12.76
CA TYR A 465 -3.95 -0.84 11.36
C TYR A 465 -5.39 -1.31 11.14
N LEU A 466 -5.75 -2.48 11.64
CA LEU A 466 -7.09 -3.04 11.52
C LEU A 466 -8.13 -2.21 12.29
N ILE A 467 -7.82 -1.81 13.53
CA ILE A 467 -8.68 -0.94 14.35
C ILE A 467 -8.96 0.39 13.63
N LYS A 468 -7.91 1.08 13.19
CA LYS A 468 -8.06 2.36 12.47
C LYS A 468 -8.79 2.19 11.14
N SER A 469 -8.61 1.04 10.47
CA SER A 469 -9.34 0.72 9.26
C SER A 469 -10.86 0.58 9.53
N GLU A 470 -11.25 -0.02 10.64
CA GLU A 470 -12.67 -0.11 11.02
C GLU A 470 -13.24 1.26 11.41
N TRP A 471 -12.49 2.09 12.12
CA TRP A 471 -12.93 3.46 12.42
C TRP A 471 -13.10 4.30 11.16
N ALA A 472 -12.17 4.18 10.21
CA ALA A 472 -12.23 4.89 8.94
C ALA A 472 -13.45 4.49 8.09
N ASN A 473 -13.91 3.24 8.17
CA ASN A 473 -15.11 2.77 7.46
C ASN A 473 -16.36 3.57 7.84
N SER A 474 -16.53 3.91 9.13
CA SER A 474 -17.68 4.68 9.62
C SER A 474 -17.74 6.10 9.01
N GLU A 475 -16.60 6.59 8.54
CA GLU A 475 -16.46 7.89 7.87
C GLU A 475 -16.50 7.79 6.33
N GLY A 476 -16.84 6.61 5.78
CA GLY A 476 -16.87 6.38 4.33
C GLY A 476 -15.48 6.37 3.66
N LYS A 477 -14.41 6.18 4.43
CA LYS A 477 -13.03 6.12 3.95
C LYS A 477 -12.66 4.69 3.58
N TYR A 478 -11.97 4.52 2.45
CA TYR A 478 -11.52 3.23 1.94
C TYR A 478 -10.07 3.00 2.32
N CYS A 479 -9.82 2.07 3.23
CA CYS A 479 -8.47 1.68 3.60
C CYS A 479 -7.90 0.65 2.64
N ILE A 480 -6.58 0.64 2.49
CA ILE A 480 -5.90 -0.37 1.68
C ILE A 480 -6.01 -1.70 2.41
N LEU A 481 -6.40 -2.76 1.70
CA LEU A 481 -6.53 -4.09 2.28
C LEU A 481 -5.17 -4.59 2.75
N LEU A 482 -5.11 -5.03 3.99
CA LEU A 482 -3.95 -5.76 4.53
C LEU A 482 -4.01 -7.21 4.03
N THR A 483 -3.06 -7.58 3.18
CA THR A 483 -2.96 -8.94 2.65
C THR A 483 -2.04 -9.80 3.53
N PRO A 484 -2.30 -11.11 3.67
CA PRO A 484 -1.45 -12.00 4.47
C PRO A 484 -0.09 -12.32 3.83
N ASP A 485 0.14 -11.89 2.59
CA ASP A 485 1.39 -12.13 1.84
C ASP A 485 2.47 -11.07 2.12
N ASN A 486 2.31 -10.28 3.18
CA ASN A 486 3.27 -9.26 3.60
C ASN A 486 4.24 -9.81 4.68
N ASN A 487 5.21 -8.99 5.06
CA ASN A 487 6.20 -9.31 6.10
C ASN A 487 5.56 -9.57 7.49
N HIS A 488 4.28 -9.18 7.68
CA HIS A 488 3.56 -9.31 8.95
C HIS A 488 2.64 -10.53 9.03
N ALA A 489 2.76 -11.47 8.09
CA ALA A 489 1.92 -12.69 8.03
C ALA A 489 1.93 -13.49 9.35
N GLN A 490 3.07 -13.54 10.04
CA GLN A 490 3.20 -14.25 11.31
C GLN A 490 2.44 -13.52 12.44
N ALA A 491 2.50 -12.20 12.47
CA ALA A 491 1.75 -11.40 13.45
C ALA A 491 0.23 -11.56 13.23
N ILE A 492 -0.23 -11.53 11.98
CA ILE A 492 -1.63 -11.76 11.61
C ILE A 492 -2.10 -13.14 12.11
N LYS A 493 -1.35 -14.22 11.79
CA LYS A 493 -1.68 -15.58 12.23
C LYS A 493 -1.73 -15.69 13.75
N SER A 494 -0.78 -15.05 14.45
CA SER A 494 -0.73 -15.09 15.92
C SER A 494 -1.93 -14.35 16.54
N LEU A 495 -2.33 -13.20 16.01
CA LEU A 495 -3.48 -12.43 16.47
C LEU A 495 -4.80 -13.17 16.17
N GLU A 496 -4.90 -13.82 15.01
CA GLU A 496 -6.05 -14.65 14.64
C GLU A 496 -6.18 -15.87 15.55
N ALA A 497 -5.09 -16.60 15.79
CA ALA A 497 -5.07 -17.73 16.70
C ALA A 497 -5.42 -17.36 18.16
N ALA A 498 -5.09 -16.14 18.58
CA ALA A 498 -5.45 -15.58 19.87
C ALA A 498 -6.91 -15.09 19.93
N GLY A 499 -7.62 -15.00 18.79
CA GLY A 499 -8.97 -14.45 18.70
C GLY A 499 -9.04 -12.95 19.00
N LEU A 500 -7.97 -12.20 18.69
CA LEU A 500 -7.98 -10.73 18.72
C LEU A 500 -8.38 -10.13 17.38
N ILE A 501 -8.26 -10.93 16.32
CA ILE A 501 -8.81 -10.65 14.99
C ILE A 501 -9.45 -11.92 14.45
N ASP A 502 -10.49 -11.76 13.65
CA ASP A 502 -11.19 -12.85 12.99
C ASP A 502 -11.28 -12.59 11.50
N ARG A 503 -11.18 -13.66 10.71
CA ARG A 503 -11.46 -13.57 9.29
C ARG A 503 -12.95 -13.37 9.06
N ASP A 504 -13.34 -12.32 8.35
CA ASP A 504 -14.74 -12.07 8.01
C ASP A 504 -15.23 -13.12 7.01
N ASP A 505 -16.37 -13.75 7.30
CA ASP A 505 -16.98 -14.81 6.46
C ASP A 505 -17.36 -14.31 5.05
N ARG A 506 -17.50 -13.00 4.88
CA ARG A 506 -17.77 -12.35 3.59
C ARG A 506 -16.50 -12.08 2.78
N SER A 507 -15.33 -12.47 3.28
CA SER A 507 -14.06 -12.26 2.59
C SER A 507 -14.09 -12.93 1.22
N PRO A 508 -13.70 -12.23 0.15
CA PRO A 508 -13.42 -12.88 -1.11
C PRO A 508 -12.30 -13.92 -0.95
N ASP A 509 -12.36 -15.03 -1.67
CA ASP A 509 -11.38 -16.13 -1.53
C ASP A 509 -9.93 -15.67 -1.69
N LEU A 510 -9.70 -14.71 -2.58
CA LEU A 510 -8.36 -14.17 -2.86
C LEU A 510 -7.90 -13.08 -1.89
N TYR A 511 -8.83 -12.44 -1.17
CA TYR A 511 -8.56 -11.27 -0.35
C TYR A 511 -9.20 -11.42 1.02
N PRO A 512 -8.55 -12.14 1.95
CA PRO A 512 -9.06 -12.28 3.30
C PRO A 512 -9.15 -10.89 3.97
N ILE A 513 -10.29 -10.61 4.55
CA ILE A 513 -10.54 -9.42 5.33
C ILE A 513 -10.51 -9.83 6.81
N TYR A 514 -9.72 -9.14 7.59
CA TYR A 514 -9.69 -9.34 9.02
C TYR A 514 -10.47 -8.24 9.73
N THR A 515 -11.29 -8.64 10.68
CA THR A 515 -12.02 -7.75 11.60
C THR A 515 -11.48 -7.91 13.00
N VAL A 516 -11.52 -6.84 13.78
CA VAL A 516 -11.04 -6.84 15.15
C VAL A 516 -12.11 -7.42 16.08
N ASP A 517 -11.69 -8.15 17.11
CA ASP A 517 -12.57 -8.64 18.15
C ASP A 517 -13.46 -7.53 18.73
N ARG A 518 -14.75 -7.79 18.78
CA ARG A 518 -15.76 -6.79 19.18
C ARG A 518 -15.63 -6.38 20.64
N THR A 519 -15.20 -7.28 21.51
CA THR A 519 -14.95 -6.98 22.91
C THR A 519 -13.83 -5.95 23.06
N LEU A 520 -12.77 -6.08 22.24
CA LEU A 520 -11.66 -5.12 22.21
C LEU A 520 -12.12 -3.72 21.78
N LEU A 521 -13.09 -3.62 20.86
CA LEU A 521 -13.57 -2.33 20.33
C LEU A 521 -14.78 -1.78 21.10
N SER A 522 -15.43 -2.58 21.95
CA SER A 522 -16.65 -2.15 22.67
C SER A 522 -16.33 -1.00 23.64
N ASN A 523 -17.15 0.04 23.55
CA ASN A 523 -17.18 1.17 24.48
C ASN A 523 -18.58 1.39 25.06
N ASP A 524 -19.60 0.69 24.57
CA ASP A 524 -20.94 0.74 25.11
C ASP A 524 -21.20 -0.50 25.98
N PHE A 525 -21.35 -0.29 27.25
CA PHE A 525 -21.66 -1.27 28.27
C PHE A 525 -22.99 -0.95 28.96
N SER A 526 -23.89 -0.29 28.24
CA SER A 526 -25.18 0.15 28.79
C SER A 526 -26.05 -1.02 29.21
N ALA A 527 -25.96 -2.16 28.55
CA ALA A 527 -26.72 -3.37 28.90
C ALA A 527 -26.28 -3.93 30.24
N GLU A 528 -24.96 -4.10 30.42
CA GLU A 528 -24.36 -4.63 31.64
C GLU A 528 -24.52 -3.66 32.82
N LEU A 529 -24.46 -2.36 32.54
CA LEU A 529 -24.67 -1.33 33.56
C LEU A 529 -26.14 -1.24 33.99
N ARG A 530 -27.10 -1.46 33.06
CA ARG A 530 -28.52 -1.59 33.40
C ARG A 530 -28.84 -2.85 34.22
N GLU A 531 -28.24 -3.97 33.85
CA GLU A 531 -28.37 -5.20 34.63
C GLU A 531 -27.90 -4.99 36.07
N ARG A 532 -26.84 -4.22 36.27
CA ARG A 532 -26.24 -3.96 37.60
C ARG A 532 -26.97 -2.92 38.42
N PHE A 533 -27.43 -1.84 37.80
CA PHE A 533 -27.98 -0.66 38.48
C PHE A 533 -29.48 -0.39 38.21
N GLY A 534 -30.08 -1.19 37.34
CA GLY A 534 -31.48 -1.03 36.99
C GLY A 534 -31.80 0.31 36.32
N ASN A 535 -33.02 0.78 36.47
CA ASN A 535 -33.51 2.04 35.87
C ASN A 535 -32.75 3.27 36.35
N ALA A 536 -32.11 3.22 37.51
CA ALA A 536 -31.29 4.34 38.03
C ALA A 536 -30.14 4.71 37.09
N PHE A 537 -29.62 3.76 36.29
CA PHE A 537 -28.63 4.04 35.28
C PHE A 537 -29.19 4.92 34.15
N ASP A 538 -30.43 4.76 33.77
CA ASP A 538 -31.06 5.54 32.70
C ASP A 538 -31.49 6.96 33.16
N GLU A 539 -31.53 7.20 34.45
CA GLU A 539 -31.89 8.50 35.06
C GLU A 539 -30.68 9.45 35.16
N ILE A 540 -29.44 8.94 35.07
CA ILE A 540 -28.27 9.80 35.17
C ILE A 540 -27.91 10.45 33.82
N PRO A 541 -27.27 11.64 33.81
CA PRO A 541 -26.86 12.35 32.61
C PRO A 541 -25.97 11.52 31.69
N LEU A 542 -26.00 11.80 30.38
CA LEU A 542 -25.21 11.10 29.37
C LEU A 542 -23.71 11.06 29.72
N THR A 543 -23.12 12.18 30.13
CA THR A 543 -21.70 12.23 30.54
C THR A 543 -21.42 11.29 31.73
N SER A 544 -22.35 11.16 32.67
CA SER A 544 -22.23 10.22 33.78
C SER A 544 -22.26 8.77 33.30
N ARG A 545 -23.14 8.45 32.34
CA ARG A 545 -23.19 7.12 31.72
C ARG A 545 -21.89 6.79 30.96
N GLN A 546 -21.34 7.76 30.23
CA GLN A 546 -20.03 7.61 29.55
C GLN A 546 -18.89 7.36 30.56
N VAL A 547 -18.85 8.10 31.66
CA VAL A 547 -17.88 7.87 32.74
C VAL A 547 -18.03 6.46 33.31
N MET A 548 -19.27 6.02 33.58
CA MET A 548 -19.54 4.67 34.10
C MET A 548 -19.10 3.57 33.11
N ALA A 549 -19.28 3.78 31.82
CA ALA A 549 -18.80 2.86 30.80
C ALA A 549 -17.27 2.73 30.82
N VAL A 550 -16.54 3.84 31.02
CA VAL A 550 -15.08 3.81 31.19
C VAL A 550 -14.70 3.06 32.49
N VAL A 551 -15.38 3.34 33.60
CA VAL A 551 -15.14 2.63 34.87
C VAL A 551 -15.40 1.12 34.71
N TYR A 552 -16.51 0.74 34.03
CA TYR A 552 -16.83 -0.66 33.72
C TYR A 552 -15.69 -1.33 32.94
N ARG A 553 -15.22 -0.67 31.86
CA ARG A 553 -14.13 -1.17 31.02
C ARG A 553 -12.88 -1.46 31.80
N TYR A 554 -12.42 -0.51 32.62
CA TYR A 554 -11.24 -0.70 33.47
C TYR A 554 -11.45 -1.81 34.50
N ASN A 555 -12.62 -1.90 35.13
CA ASN A 555 -12.89 -2.93 36.13
C ASN A 555 -12.83 -4.36 35.57
N HIS A 556 -13.21 -4.54 34.31
CA HIS A 556 -13.33 -5.87 33.70
C HIS A 556 -12.14 -6.25 32.84
N PHE A 557 -11.51 -5.29 32.18
CA PHE A 557 -10.53 -5.55 31.13
C PHE A 557 -9.11 -5.05 31.46
N ASN A 558 -8.93 -4.30 32.55
CA ASN A 558 -7.62 -3.78 32.94
C ASN A 558 -7.09 -4.50 34.19
N SER A 559 -5.79 -4.78 34.22
CA SER A 559 -5.12 -5.47 35.33
C SER A 559 -5.23 -4.75 36.67
N LYS A 560 -5.24 -3.42 36.64
CA LYS A 560 -5.35 -2.59 37.85
C LYS A 560 -6.78 -2.44 38.37
N ARG A 561 -7.76 -2.76 37.52
CA ARG A 561 -9.22 -2.65 37.79
C ARG A 561 -9.74 -1.28 38.15
N ALA A 562 -9.00 -0.48 38.88
CA ALA A 562 -9.40 0.86 39.34
C ALA A 562 -8.96 1.92 38.32
N VAL A 563 -9.83 2.92 38.09
CA VAL A 563 -9.55 4.04 37.18
C VAL A 563 -9.61 5.37 37.91
N SER A 564 -8.62 6.23 37.68
CA SER A 564 -8.64 7.59 38.20
C SER A 564 -9.47 8.52 37.29
N ALA A 565 -10.00 9.60 37.86
CA ALA A 565 -10.71 10.61 37.06
C ALA A 565 -9.86 11.21 35.94
N LYS A 566 -8.52 11.25 36.08
CA LYS A 566 -7.60 11.72 35.05
C LYS A 566 -7.50 10.74 33.90
N GLN A 567 -7.35 9.44 34.20
CA GLN A 567 -7.34 8.38 33.17
C GLN A 567 -8.66 8.31 32.41
N ALA A 568 -9.80 8.36 33.13
CA ALA A 568 -11.11 8.39 32.49
C ALA A 568 -11.30 9.63 31.61
N SER A 569 -10.80 10.79 32.05
CA SER A 569 -10.85 12.00 31.24
C SER A 569 -10.01 11.86 29.97
N PHE A 570 -8.83 11.27 30.07
CA PHE A 570 -7.97 11.02 28.92
C PHE A 570 -8.64 10.06 27.94
N SER A 571 -9.21 8.96 28.44
CA SER A 571 -9.92 7.98 27.63
C SER A 571 -11.12 8.58 26.88
N LEU A 572 -11.96 9.36 27.56
CA LEU A 572 -13.09 10.04 26.95
C LEU A 572 -12.66 11.12 25.94
N TRP A 573 -11.64 11.90 26.28
CA TRP A 573 -11.10 12.91 25.38
C TRP A 573 -10.52 12.29 24.11
N ALA A 574 -9.72 11.24 24.24
CA ALA A 574 -9.11 10.54 23.09
C ALA A 574 -10.18 9.97 22.15
N SER A 575 -11.29 9.44 22.69
CA SER A 575 -12.38 8.91 21.89
C SER A 575 -13.21 9.97 21.16
N GLU A 576 -13.35 11.17 21.73
CA GLU A 576 -14.22 12.22 21.17
C GLU A 576 -13.48 13.24 20.31
N LYS A 577 -12.27 13.62 20.69
CA LYS A 577 -11.55 14.77 20.13
C LYS A 577 -10.15 14.46 19.60
N GLY A 578 -9.70 13.23 19.70
CA GLY A 578 -8.36 12.83 19.29
C GLY A 578 -7.26 13.34 20.22
N ASN A 579 -6.19 13.92 19.68
CA ASN A 579 -5.02 14.31 20.47
C ASN A 579 -5.33 15.48 21.44
N PRO A 580 -4.98 15.39 22.74
CA PRO A 580 -5.11 16.47 23.71
C PRO A 580 -4.05 17.58 23.54
N ALA A 581 -3.84 18.06 22.32
CA ALA A 581 -2.88 19.12 22.03
C ALA A 581 -3.21 20.45 22.72
N ASP A 582 -4.48 20.69 23.08
CA ASP A 582 -4.91 21.84 23.86
C ASP A 582 -4.97 21.49 25.34
N ILE A 583 -3.84 21.70 26.03
CA ILE A 583 -3.71 21.44 27.47
C ILE A 583 -4.75 22.21 28.30
N LYS A 584 -5.08 23.44 27.92
CA LYS A 584 -6.07 24.25 28.65
C LYS A 584 -7.48 23.69 28.51
N ALA A 585 -7.86 23.29 27.29
CA ALA A 585 -9.15 22.66 27.05
C ALA A 585 -9.25 21.30 27.75
N PHE A 586 -8.18 20.51 27.75
CA PHE A 586 -8.13 19.25 28.48
C PHE A 586 -8.25 19.44 30.00
N ASP A 587 -7.60 20.44 30.58
CA ASP A 587 -7.72 20.73 32.03
C ASP A 587 -9.15 21.13 32.41
N LEU A 588 -9.83 21.90 31.58
CA LEU A 588 -11.24 22.25 31.82
C LEU A 588 -12.12 20.99 31.74
N PHE A 589 -11.90 20.15 30.74
CA PHE A 589 -12.60 18.88 30.59
C PHE A 589 -12.35 17.96 31.78
N TYR A 590 -11.10 17.78 32.20
CA TYR A 590 -10.74 16.99 33.37
C TYR A 590 -11.45 17.47 34.64
N ARG A 591 -11.53 18.79 34.85
CA ARG A 591 -12.26 19.35 36.00
C ARG A 591 -13.76 19.01 35.96
N SER A 592 -14.36 18.99 34.75
CA SER A 592 -15.76 18.60 34.58
C SER A 592 -15.96 17.12 34.90
N ILE A 593 -15.11 16.23 34.37
CA ILE A 593 -15.18 14.79 34.60
C ILE A 593 -14.93 14.47 36.11
N ARG A 594 -14.00 15.17 36.77
CA ARG A 594 -13.78 15.00 38.20
C ARG A 594 -15.04 15.33 39.04
N ARG A 595 -15.83 16.33 38.63
CA ARG A 595 -17.13 16.62 39.28
C ARG A 595 -18.11 15.48 39.08
N VAL A 596 -18.15 14.90 37.87
CA VAL A 596 -18.99 13.74 37.59
C VAL A 596 -18.59 12.55 38.48
N PHE A 597 -17.31 12.28 38.67
CA PHE A 597 -16.84 11.24 39.59
C PHE A 597 -17.33 11.47 41.01
N ASN A 598 -17.22 12.69 41.55
CA ASN A 598 -17.70 13.03 42.87
C ASN A 598 -19.22 12.84 42.99
N GLN A 599 -19.97 13.20 41.95
CA GLN A 599 -21.42 13.02 41.93
C GLN A 599 -21.80 11.52 41.89
N LEU A 600 -21.16 10.72 41.05
CA LEU A 600 -21.41 9.27 40.95
C LEU A 600 -21.00 8.54 42.23
N GLU A 601 -19.90 8.96 42.90
CA GLU A 601 -19.50 8.46 44.23
C GLU A 601 -20.57 8.78 45.26
N GLY A 602 -21.04 10.04 45.32
CA GLY A 602 -22.11 10.47 46.23
C GLY A 602 -23.46 9.76 45.99
N GLN A 603 -23.76 9.42 44.76
CA GLN A 603 -24.96 8.65 44.38
C GLN A 603 -24.81 7.13 44.57
N GLY A 604 -23.59 6.65 44.88
CA GLY A 604 -23.32 5.23 45.12
C GLY A 604 -23.18 4.36 43.88
N PHE A 605 -22.97 4.94 42.69
CA PHE A 605 -22.68 4.19 41.47
C PHE A 605 -21.25 3.69 41.40
N ILE A 606 -20.30 4.49 41.94
CA ILE A 606 -18.88 4.16 42.02
C ILE A 606 -18.41 4.30 43.44
N GLU A 607 -17.36 3.59 43.78
CA GLU A 607 -16.69 3.67 45.09
C GLU A 607 -15.17 3.67 44.88
N ARG A 608 -14.44 4.15 45.89
CA ARG A 608 -12.97 4.06 45.85
C ARG A 608 -12.55 2.61 46.00
N ASP A 609 -11.56 2.22 45.22
CA ASP A 609 -11.00 0.88 45.37
C ASP A 609 -10.33 0.75 46.76
N SER A 610 -10.77 -0.26 47.49
CA SER A 610 -10.27 -0.55 48.86
C SER A 610 -8.98 -1.39 48.86
N THR A 611 -8.47 -1.78 47.67
CA THR A 611 -7.25 -2.59 47.54
C THR A 611 -6.03 -1.75 48.04
N PRO A 612 -5.16 -2.30 48.88
CA PRO A 612 -3.99 -1.57 49.36
C PRO A 612 -3.12 -1.09 48.17
N GLY A 613 -2.88 0.24 48.10
CA GLY A 613 -2.10 0.87 47.04
C GLY A 613 -2.87 1.26 45.80
N ALA A 614 -4.11 0.85 45.60
CA ALA A 614 -4.95 1.27 44.50
C ALA A 614 -5.33 2.76 44.61
N LYS A 615 -5.18 3.51 43.53
CA LYS A 615 -5.58 4.92 43.45
C LYS A 615 -6.60 5.08 42.33
N GLY A 616 -7.89 4.89 42.64
CA GLY A 616 -8.93 5.02 41.63
C GLY A 616 -10.31 4.62 42.13
N TYR A 617 -11.20 4.52 41.19
CA TYR A 617 -12.61 4.18 41.43
C TYR A 617 -12.96 2.88 40.73
N VAL A 618 -13.85 2.14 41.37
CA VAL A 618 -14.48 0.93 40.83
C VAL A 618 -16.01 1.10 40.86
N LEU A 619 -16.72 0.31 40.09
CA LEU A 619 -18.19 0.27 40.16
C LEU A 619 -18.63 -0.31 41.51
N ALA A 620 -19.56 0.34 42.18
CA ALA A 620 -20.19 -0.19 43.38
C ALA A 620 -20.91 -1.51 43.07
N LYS A 621 -20.96 -2.43 44.05
CA LYS A 621 -21.60 -3.76 43.89
C LYS A 621 -23.10 -3.65 43.64
N SER A 622 -23.77 -2.68 44.25
CA SER A 622 -25.15 -2.31 44.05
C SER A 622 -25.36 -0.87 44.55
N LEU A 623 -26.42 -0.20 44.16
CA LEU A 623 -26.75 1.10 44.71
C LEU A 623 -26.90 0.98 46.23
N LYS A 624 -26.15 1.76 46.99
CA LYS A 624 -26.42 1.88 48.40
C LYS A 624 -27.80 2.51 48.56
N ASN A 625 -28.74 1.78 49.15
CA ASN A 625 -30.06 2.31 49.49
C ASN A 625 -29.92 3.58 50.29
N THR A 626 -29.82 4.73 49.64
CA THR A 626 -29.92 6.04 50.27
C THR A 626 -31.38 6.45 50.34
N GLN A 627 -32.25 5.55 50.83
CA GLN A 627 -33.47 5.98 51.47
C GLN A 627 -33.10 6.45 52.89
N LYS A 628 -32.58 7.66 53.03
CA LYS A 628 -32.78 8.45 54.20
C LYS A 628 -33.82 9.48 53.88
N SER A 629 -35.06 9.10 54.31
CA SER A 629 -36.16 9.94 54.75
C SER A 629 -35.91 11.46 54.68
N LEU A 630 -36.55 12.07 53.71
CA LEU A 630 -37.10 13.41 53.87
C LEU A 630 -38.50 13.22 54.49
N PHE A 631 -38.54 13.25 55.79
CA PHE A 631 -39.64 13.70 56.60
C PHE A 631 -39.11 14.71 57.60
#